data_8e1109f68cebd9b73912fa77188f0114
#
_entry.id   8e1109f68cebd9b73912fa77188f0114
#
_cell.length_a   1.000
_cell.length_b   1.000
_cell.length_c   1.000
_cell.angle_alpha   90.00
_cell.angle_beta   90.00
_cell.angle_gamma   90.00
#
_symmetry.space_group_name_H-M   'P 1'
#
loop_
_entity.id
_entity.type
_entity.pdbx_description
1 polymer ?
#
loop_
_entity_poly.entity_id
_entity_poly.type
_entity_poly.pdbx_seq_one_letter_code
_entity_poly.pdbx_strand_id
1 'polypeptide(L)'
;MANPDFKSPHEIWPQLYQLEKELEFWISSGAFSDRELAARFHERIETIHPFTNGNGRFGRILTGQICKRRRFEMPTWGRALKSEPGKRRQTYIAALTRARRSGDYDALILVLFS
;
A
#
# COMPACT_ATOMS: atom_id res chain seq x y z
N MET A 1 28.56 7.60 0.03
CA MET A 1 27.48 7.94 0.98
C MET A 1 26.13 7.65 0.30
N ALA A 2 25.22 7.05 1.01
CA ALA A 2 23.92 6.75 0.46
C ALA A 2 23.11 8.03 0.20
N ASN A 3 22.28 8.02 -0.84
CA ASN A 3 21.36 9.11 -1.12
C ASN A 3 20.41 9.25 0.10
N PRO A 4 20.22 10.47 0.66
CA PRO A 4 19.36 10.65 1.82
C PRO A 4 17.89 10.26 1.60
N ASP A 5 17.45 10.17 0.33
CA ASP A 5 16.09 9.80 0.00
C ASP A 5 15.90 8.28 -0.15
N PHE A 6 16.96 7.49 -0.02
CA PHE A 6 16.91 6.04 -0.20
C PHE A 6 17.48 5.32 1.01
N LYS A 7 16.89 4.15 1.32
CA LYS A 7 17.50 3.19 2.23
C LYS A 7 18.58 2.40 1.47
N SER A 8 19.39 1.67 2.23
CA SER A 8 20.41 0.82 1.63
C SER A 8 19.79 -0.25 0.73
N PRO A 9 20.36 -0.51 -0.46
CA PRO A 9 19.90 -1.61 -1.31
C PRO A 9 19.87 -2.96 -0.62
N HIS A 10 20.78 -3.20 0.33
CA HIS A 10 20.82 -4.44 1.11
C HIS A 10 19.55 -4.65 1.93
N GLU A 11 18.90 -3.57 2.34
CA GLU A 11 17.68 -3.62 3.13
C GLU A 11 16.43 -3.68 2.26
N ILE A 12 16.47 -3.01 1.09
CA ILE A 12 15.30 -2.77 0.26
C ILE A 12 15.07 -3.86 -0.79
N TRP A 13 16.10 -4.22 -1.56
CA TRP A 13 15.94 -5.13 -2.69
C TRP A 13 15.39 -6.49 -2.30
N PRO A 14 15.86 -7.13 -1.22
CA PRO A 14 15.27 -8.41 -0.81
C PRO A 14 13.78 -8.30 -0.48
N GLN A 15 13.37 -7.20 0.15
CA GLN A 15 11.98 -6.99 0.54
C GLN A 15 11.10 -6.73 -0.69
N LEU A 16 11.58 -5.95 -1.65
CA LEU A 16 10.86 -5.70 -2.89
C LEU A 16 10.71 -6.98 -3.71
N TYR A 17 11.79 -7.77 -3.78
CA TYR A 17 11.76 -9.06 -4.48
C TYR A 17 10.73 -10.00 -3.84
N GLN A 18 10.72 -10.06 -2.52
CA GLN A 18 9.77 -10.89 -1.78
C GLN A 18 8.32 -10.42 -2.03
N LEU A 19 8.10 -9.11 -2.04
CA LEU A 19 6.78 -8.57 -2.32
C LEU A 19 6.31 -8.92 -3.74
N GLU A 20 7.21 -8.87 -4.73
CA GLU A 20 6.89 -9.28 -6.09
C GLU A 20 6.45 -10.74 -6.15
N LYS A 21 7.15 -11.62 -5.44
CA LYS A 21 6.79 -13.03 -5.36
C LYS A 21 5.46 -13.25 -4.66
N GLU A 22 5.20 -12.54 -3.58
CA GLU A 22 3.93 -12.62 -2.89
C GLU A 22 2.79 -12.14 -3.77
N LEU A 23 2.99 -11.06 -4.50
CA LEU A 23 1.97 -10.51 -5.41
C LEU A 23 1.61 -11.52 -6.50
N GLU A 24 2.62 -12.15 -7.13
CA GLU A 24 2.41 -13.19 -8.13
C GLU A 24 1.59 -14.34 -7.55
N PHE A 25 1.92 -14.77 -6.33
CA PHE A 25 1.21 -15.85 -5.66
C PHE A 25 -0.24 -15.45 -5.34
N TRP A 26 -0.47 -14.25 -4.83
CA TRP A 26 -1.82 -13.77 -4.52
C TRP A 26 -2.70 -13.72 -5.76
N ILE A 27 -2.13 -13.27 -6.88
CA ILE A 27 -2.86 -13.17 -8.14
C ILE A 27 -3.18 -14.57 -8.68
N SER A 28 -2.20 -15.46 -8.73
CA SER A 28 -2.38 -16.79 -9.31
C SER A 28 -3.27 -17.70 -8.48
N SER A 29 -3.25 -17.55 -7.16
CA SER A 29 -4.06 -18.37 -6.25
C SER A 29 -5.52 -17.91 -6.14
N GLY A 30 -5.79 -16.64 -6.49
CA GLY A 30 -7.11 -16.07 -6.30
C GLY A 30 -7.54 -15.97 -4.84
N ALA A 31 -6.57 -15.89 -3.93
CA ALA A 31 -6.81 -15.94 -2.48
C ALA A 31 -7.57 -14.71 -1.96
N PHE A 32 -7.46 -13.56 -2.64
CA PHE A 32 -8.00 -12.30 -2.16
C PHE A 32 -8.84 -11.62 -3.24
N SER A 33 -9.83 -10.83 -2.82
CA SER A 33 -10.55 -9.95 -3.73
C SER A 33 -9.59 -8.89 -4.29
N ASP A 34 -9.98 -8.23 -5.38
CA ASP A 34 -9.16 -7.18 -5.99
C ASP A 34 -8.85 -6.07 -5.00
N ARG A 35 -9.84 -5.63 -4.23
CA ARG A 35 -9.66 -4.57 -3.23
C ARG A 35 -8.71 -5.00 -2.11
N GLU A 36 -8.86 -6.23 -1.62
CA GLU A 36 -7.99 -6.73 -0.56
C GLU A 36 -6.56 -6.91 -1.05
N LEU A 37 -6.39 -7.39 -2.30
CA LEU A 37 -5.06 -7.51 -2.90
C LEU A 37 -4.38 -6.16 -2.98
N ALA A 38 -5.10 -5.13 -3.44
CA ALA A 38 -4.58 -3.77 -3.50
C ALA A 38 -4.21 -3.24 -2.13
N ALA A 39 -5.04 -3.47 -1.12
CA ALA A 39 -4.77 -3.03 0.25
C ALA A 39 -3.54 -3.73 0.84
N ARG A 40 -3.41 -5.03 0.63
CA ARG A 40 -2.25 -5.79 1.10
C ARG A 40 -0.96 -5.33 0.42
N PHE A 41 -1.00 -5.11 -0.87
CA PHE A 41 0.15 -4.59 -1.60
C PHE A 41 0.54 -3.21 -1.08
N HIS A 42 -0.44 -2.32 -0.91
CA HIS A 42 -0.20 -0.96 -0.43
C HIS A 42 0.45 -0.98 0.96
N GLU A 43 -0.08 -1.77 1.90
CA GLU A 43 0.48 -1.87 3.24
C GLU A 43 1.92 -2.38 3.20
N ARG A 44 2.21 -3.38 2.36
CA ARG A 44 3.56 -3.92 2.25
C ARG A 44 4.55 -2.87 1.71
N ILE A 45 4.16 -2.11 0.69
CA ILE A 45 5.02 -1.04 0.15
C ILE A 45 5.27 0.02 1.21
N GLU A 46 4.24 0.42 1.96
CA GLU A 46 4.40 1.40 3.03
C GLU A 46 5.29 0.86 4.16
N THR A 47 5.22 -0.43 4.44
CA THR A 47 6.06 -1.07 5.46
C THR A 47 7.52 -1.17 5.02
N ILE A 48 7.78 -1.50 3.75
CA ILE A 48 9.15 -1.56 3.21
C ILE A 48 9.81 -0.19 3.29
N HIS A 49 9.04 0.88 3.04
CA HIS A 49 9.49 2.24 3.26
C HIS A 49 10.81 2.53 2.53
N PRO A 50 10.87 2.39 1.18
CA PRO A 50 12.13 2.40 0.45
C PRO A 50 12.85 3.74 0.44
N PHE A 51 12.15 4.83 0.73
CA PHE A 51 12.72 6.18 0.72
C PHE A 51 12.71 6.78 2.12
N THR A 52 13.57 7.76 2.35
CA THR A 52 13.53 8.57 3.55
C THR A 52 12.29 9.48 3.54
N ASN A 53 11.98 10.03 2.35
CA ASN A 53 10.82 10.88 2.13
C ASN A 53 10.06 10.38 0.90
N GLY A 54 8.79 10.73 0.81
CA GLY A 54 7.97 10.41 -0.36
C GLY A 54 7.43 9.00 -0.42
N ASN A 55 7.52 8.23 0.66
CA ASN A 55 7.03 6.85 0.68
C ASN A 55 5.53 6.73 0.45
N GLY A 56 4.74 7.63 1.06
CA GLY A 56 3.29 7.64 0.86
C GLY A 56 2.92 7.88 -0.61
N ARG A 57 3.59 8.83 -1.25
CA ARG A 57 3.39 9.13 -2.67
C ARG A 57 3.78 7.94 -3.54
N PHE A 58 4.95 7.37 -3.26
CA PHE A 58 5.46 6.21 -3.99
C PHE A 58 4.51 5.02 -3.87
N GLY A 59 4.06 4.72 -2.66
CA GLY A 59 3.13 3.62 -2.41
C GLY A 59 1.80 3.80 -3.13
N ARG A 60 1.26 5.03 -3.14
CA ARG A 60 0.01 5.32 -3.85
C ARG A 60 0.18 5.16 -5.36
N ILE A 61 1.28 5.64 -5.92
CA ILE A 61 1.56 5.49 -7.35
C ILE A 61 1.66 4.02 -7.74
N LEU A 62 2.45 3.24 -7.01
CA LEU A 62 2.63 1.81 -7.31
C LEU A 62 1.32 1.03 -7.17
N THR A 63 0.57 1.27 -6.11
CA THR A 63 -0.72 0.61 -5.92
C THR A 63 -1.68 0.94 -7.05
N GLY A 64 -1.73 2.21 -7.46
CA GLY A 64 -2.54 2.65 -8.59
C GLY A 64 -2.12 2.00 -9.90
N GLN A 65 -0.80 1.83 -10.13
CA GLN A 65 -0.29 1.18 -11.32
C GLN A 65 -0.72 -0.28 -11.40
N ILE A 66 -0.67 -1.00 -10.29
CA ILE A 66 -1.11 -2.39 -10.25
C ILE A 66 -2.59 -2.50 -10.52
N CYS A 67 -3.40 -1.67 -9.89
CA CYS A 67 -4.85 -1.65 -10.12
C CYS A 67 -5.15 -1.37 -11.60
N LYS A 68 -4.46 -0.40 -12.20
CA LYS A 68 -4.65 -0.07 -13.61
C LYS A 68 -4.28 -1.22 -14.54
N ARG A 69 -3.11 -1.83 -14.31
CA ARG A 69 -2.63 -2.94 -15.14
C ARG A 69 -3.53 -4.17 -15.05
N ARG A 70 -4.05 -4.44 -13.86
CA ARG A 70 -4.89 -5.61 -13.63
C ARG A 70 -6.36 -5.34 -13.88
N ARG A 71 -6.71 -4.12 -14.27
CA ARG A 71 -8.09 -3.68 -14.50
C ARG A 71 -8.96 -3.82 -13.26
N PHE A 72 -8.35 -3.58 -12.11
CA PHE A 72 -9.05 -3.49 -10.83
C PHE A 72 -9.67 -2.10 -10.69
N GLU A 73 -10.61 -1.99 -9.76
CA GLU A 73 -11.13 -0.68 -9.36
C GLU A 73 -9.98 0.21 -8.88
N MET A 74 -9.97 1.49 -9.29
CA MET A 74 -8.94 2.42 -8.86
C MET A 74 -9.22 2.93 -7.46
N PRO A 75 -8.20 2.99 -6.59
CA PRO A 75 -8.37 3.57 -5.26
C PRO A 75 -8.73 5.05 -5.35
N THR A 76 -9.55 5.50 -4.42
CA THR A 76 -9.94 6.91 -4.28
C THR A 76 -9.28 7.59 -3.09
N TRP A 77 -8.54 6.81 -2.30
CA TRP A 77 -7.67 7.28 -1.21
C TRP A 77 -8.39 8.13 -0.16
N GLY A 78 -9.61 7.75 0.19
CA GLY A 78 -10.37 8.46 1.20
C GLY A 78 -10.98 9.76 0.72
N ARG A 79 -11.33 9.84 -0.57
CA ARG A 79 -11.96 11.04 -1.16
C ARG A 79 -13.21 11.48 -0.39
N ALA A 80 -13.92 10.55 0.24
CA ALA A 80 -15.10 10.87 1.04
C ALA A 80 -14.79 11.87 2.17
N LEU A 81 -13.53 11.93 2.61
CA LEU A 81 -13.07 12.84 3.67
C LEU A 81 -12.23 14.00 3.11
N LYS A 82 -12.36 14.33 1.83
CA LYS A 82 -11.54 15.35 1.19
C LYS A 82 -11.66 16.74 1.83
N SER A 83 -12.81 17.04 2.42
CA SER A 83 -13.05 18.32 3.10
C SER A 83 -12.50 18.35 4.53
N GLU A 84 -12.01 17.22 5.04
CA GLU A 84 -11.48 17.07 6.38
C GLU A 84 -10.11 16.40 6.34
N PRO A 85 -9.07 17.09 5.83
CA PRO A 85 -7.76 16.45 5.58
C PRO A 85 -7.11 15.86 6.83
N GLY A 86 -7.28 16.47 7.99
CA GLY A 86 -6.76 15.91 9.24
C GLY A 86 -7.40 14.57 9.59
N LYS A 87 -8.72 14.50 9.47
CA LYS A 87 -9.49 13.29 9.72
C LYS A 87 -9.14 12.21 8.69
N ARG A 88 -9.01 12.61 7.43
CA ARG A 88 -8.62 11.70 6.33
C ARG A 88 -7.29 11.03 6.64
N ARG A 89 -6.30 11.82 7.05
CA ARG A 89 -4.97 11.31 7.41
C ARG A 89 -5.03 10.39 8.62
N GLN A 90 -5.72 10.79 9.67
CA GLN A 90 -5.85 9.98 10.89
C GLN A 90 -6.54 8.64 10.61
N THR A 91 -7.59 8.67 9.82
CA THR A 91 -8.34 7.46 9.44
C THR A 91 -7.46 6.51 8.65
N TYR A 92 -6.69 7.04 7.70
CA TYR A 92 -5.74 6.25 6.90
C TYR A 92 -4.67 5.61 7.77
N ILE A 93 -4.02 6.39 8.64
CA ILE A 93 -2.94 5.89 9.50
C ILE A 93 -3.46 4.82 10.46
N ALA A 94 -4.64 5.03 11.04
CA ALA A 94 -5.25 4.05 11.94
C ALA A 94 -5.55 2.74 11.22
N ALA A 95 -6.08 2.82 9.99
CA ALA A 95 -6.39 1.65 9.19
C ALA A 95 -5.13 0.87 8.80
N LEU A 96 -4.07 1.60 8.42
CA LEU A 96 -2.78 1.00 8.07
C LEU A 96 -2.15 0.29 9.28
N THR A 97 -2.20 0.93 10.44
CA THR A 97 -1.69 0.35 11.69
C THR A 97 -2.44 -0.91 12.06
N ARG A 98 -3.77 -0.91 11.94
CA ARG A 98 -4.60 -2.07 12.23
C ARG A 98 -4.26 -3.25 11.31
N ALA A 99 -4.07 -2.98 10.02
CA ALA A 99 -3.68 -4.00 9.06
C ALA A 99 -2.35 -4.64 9.45
N ARG A 100 -1.37 -3.82 9.82
CA ARG A 100 -0.03 -4.30 10.23
C ARG A 100 -0.06 -5.13 11.50
N ARG A 101 -0.83 -4.71 12.50
CA ARG A 101 -0.82 -5.33 13.82
C ARG A 101 -1.68 -6.57 13.91
N SER A 102 -2.85 -6.57 13.27
CA SER A 102 -3.83 -7.63 13.42
C SER A 102 -4.08 -8.45 12.16
N GLY A 103 -3.56 -8.02 11.02
CA GLY A 103 -3.87 -8.65 9.74
C GLY A 103 -5.29 -8.42 9.26
N ASP A 104 -6.00 -7.45 9.86
CA ASP A 104 -7.35 -7.08 9.47
C ASP A 104 -7.26 -5.89 8.50
N TYR A 105 -7.58 -6.14 7.24
CA TYR A 105 -7.49 -5.15 6.16
C TYR A 105 -8.81 -4.45 5.86
N ASP A 106 -9.89 -4.79 6.55
CA ASP A 106 -11.21 -4.23 6.24
C ASP A 106 -11.26 -2.70 6.32
N ALA A 107 -10.68 -2.13 7.37
CA ALA A 107 -10.64 -0.68 7.53
C ALA A 107 -9.80 -0.02 6.44
N LEU A 108 -8.68 -0.64 6.06
CA LEU A 108 -7.81 -0.10 5.01
C LEU A 108 -8.50 -0.15 3.65
N ILE A 109 -9.18 -1.25 3.34
CA ILE A 109 -9.97 -1.38 2.12
C ILE A 109 -11.00 -0.26 2.04
N LEU A 110 -11.73 -0.04 3.14
CA LEU A 110 -12.74 1.00 3.20
C LEU A 110 -12.15 2.39 2.90
N VAL A 111 -11.01 2.69 3.49
CA VAL A 111 -10.35 3.99 3.28
C VAL A 111 -9.86 4.14 1.85
N LEU A 112 -9.18 3.12 1.30
CA LEU A 112 -8.60 3.21 -0.03
C LEU A 112 -9.66 3.40 -1.12
N PHE A 113 -10.85 2.85 -0.94
CA PHE A 113 -11.88 2.83 -1.96
C PHE A 113 -13.13 3.66 -1.59
N SER A 114 -12.98 4.57 -0.65
CA SER A 114 -14.12 5.44 -0.26
C SER A 114 -14.16 6.77 -1.02
#